data_58a897e0b6ef9d277b95fac58cc1a3dd
#
_entry.id   58a897e0b6ef9d277b95fac58cc1a3dd
#
_cell.length_a   1.000
_cell.length_b   1.000
_cell.length_c   1.000
_cell.angle_alpha   90.00
_cell.angle_beta   90.00
_cell.angle_gamma   90.00
#
_symmetry.space_group_name_H-M   'P 1'
#
loop_
_entity.id
_entity.type
_entity.pdbx_description
1 polymer ?
#
loop_
_entity_poly.entity_id
_entity_poly.type
_entity_poly.pdbx_seq_one_letter_code
_entity_poly.pdbx_strand_id
1 'polypeptide(L)'
;MLEKEKKILQDEYERSLNIVKGSKTHRCFVDKKIAHSLQVFEAGNYLLKNENAFKNWSPKLIRMARTAVLFHDVGRFQETVDKLKYPNVYSDHALLGYDFLRQYPEYNDLRILLPVKYHSCMIEELYKDHEYQNVEDPQIKYEIEKITFLVRDADKIANFNLLAH
;
A
#
# COMPACT_ATOMS: atom_id res chain seq x y z
N MET A 1 -3.60 -5.09 16.75
CA MET A 1 -2.41 -5.33 15.91
C MET A 1 -2.84 -5.93 14.58
N LEU A 2 -2.05 -5.82 13.54
CA LEU A 2 -2.41 -6.28 12.18
C LEU A 2 -1.81 -7.66 11.85
N GLU A 3 -1.99 -8.63 12.72
CA GLU A 3 -1.40 -9.97 12.53
C GLU A 3 -2.00 -10.71 11.32
N LYS A 4 -3.33 -10.59 11.14
CA LYS A 4 -4.03 -11.16 9.97
C LYS A 4 -3.53 -10.52 8.68
N GLU A 5 -3.42 -9.20 8.66
CA GLU A 5 -2.98 -8.43 7.51
C GLU A 5 -1.52 -8.74 7.15
N LYS A 6 -0.65 -8.84 8.15
CA LYS A 6 0.75 -9.26 7.96
C LYS A 6 0.84 -10.68 7.40
N LYS A 7 -0.03 -11.58 7.85
CA LYS A 7 -0.07 -12.93 7.30
C LYS A 7 -0.52 -12.93 5.83
N ILE A 8 -1.53 -12.16 5.48
CA ILE A 8 -1.98 -12.02 4.08
C ILE A 8 -0.84 -11.49 3.20
N LEU A 9 -0.12 -10.47 3.66
CA LEU A 9 1.04 -9.92 2.96
C LEU A 9 2.14 -10.98 2.79
N GLN A 10 2.44 -11.74 3.84
CA GLN A 10 3.42 -12.81 3.83
C GLN A 10 3.03 -13.94 2.86
N ASP A 11 1.76 -14.34 2.87
CA ASP A 11 1.24 -15.38 1.97
C ASP A 11 1.36 -14.94 0.50
N GLU A 12 1.09 -13.67 0.20
CA GLU A 12 1.23 -13.12 -1.16
C GLU A 12 2.70 -13.05 -1.60
N TYR A 13 3.59 -12.64 -0.69
CA TYR A 13 5.04 -12.71 -0.93
C TYR A 13 5.48 -14.13 -1.25
N GLU A 14 5.12 -15.12 -0.42
CA GLU A 14 5.51 -16.52 -0.61
C GLU A 14 4.95 -17.11 -1.91
N ARG A 15 3.70 -16.76 -2.27
CA ARG A 15 3.09 -17.16 -3.54
C ARG A 15 3.92 -16.63 -4.72
N SER A 16 4.25 -15.36 -4.73
CA SER A 16 5.02 -14.74 -5.80
C SER A 16 6.44 -15.29 -5.86
N LEU A 17 7.09 -15.44 -4.70
CA LEU A 17 8.44 -16.02 -4.60
C LEU A 17 8.50 -17.42 -5.18
N ASN A 18 7.52 -18.25 -4.88
CA ASN A 18 7.45 -19.63 -5.41
C ASN A 18 7.35 -19.65 -6.95
N ILE A 19 6.65 -18.67 -7.54
CA ILE A 19 6.51 -18.56 -9.00
C ILE A 19 7.82 -18.06 -9.65
N VAL A 20 8.49 -17.09 -9.04
CA VAL A 20 9.65 -16.41 -9.64
C VAL A 20 11.00 -16.97 -9.19
N LYS A 21 11.01 -17.99 -8.31
CA LYS A 21 12.24 -18.52 -7.68
C LYS A 21 13.35 -18.94 -8.65
N GLY A 22 13.01 -19.33 -9.87
CA GLY A 22 13.95 -19.67 -10.92
C GLY A 22 14.70 -18.48 -11.51
N SER A 23 14.24 -17.25 -11.28
CA SER A 23 14.87 -16.01 -11.73
C SER A 23 15.48 -15.25 -10.55
N LYS A 24 16.80 -15.20 -10.50
CA LYS A 24 17.53 -14.49 -9.41
C LYS A 24 17.09 -13.04 -9.30
N THR A 25 16.97 -12.33 -10.42
CA THR A 25 16.58 -10.92 -10.45
C THR A 25 15.19 -10.69 -9.87
N HIS A 26 14.20 -11.48 -10.28
CA HIS A 26 12.81 -11.35 -9.80
C HIS A 26 12.71 -11.78 -8.35
N ARG A 27 13.40 -12.85 -7.95
CA ARG A 27 13.46 -13.29 -6.54
C ARG A 27 14.03 -12.19 -5.64
N CYS A 28 15.15 -11.57 -6.00
CA CYS A 28 15.72 -10.46 -5.25
C CYS A 28 14.76 -9.29 -5.15
N PHE A 29 13.99 -9.01 -6.19
CA PHE A 29 13.01 -7.92 -6.18
C PHE A 29 11.89 -8.18 -5.18
N VAL A 30 11.27 -9.37 -5.17
CA VAL A 30 10.21 -9.68 -4.21
C VAL A 30 10.73 -9.70 -2.77
N ASP A 31 11.94 -10.19 -2.53
CA ASP A 31 12.59 -10.15 -1.21
C ASP A 31 12.77 -8.71 -0.71
N LYS A 32 13.19 -7.81 -1.58
CA LYS A 32 13.30 -6.38 -1.24
C LYS A 32 11.94 -5.76 -0.96
N LYS A 33 10.90 -6.16 -1.69
CA LYS A 33 9.56 -5.57 -1.55
C LYS A 33 8.86 -5.96 -0.26
N ILE A 34 9.00 -7.20 0.22
CA ILE A 34 8.45 -7.56 1.53
C ILE A 34 9.17 -6.80 2.65
N ALA A 35 10.49 -6.69 2.61
CA ALA A 35 11.26 -5.92 3.57
C ALA A 35 10.87 -4.45 3.56
N HIS A 36 10.74 -3.84 2.37
CA HIS A 36 10.32 -2.45 2.20
C HIS A 36 8.91 -2.21 2.77
N SER A 37 7.95 -3.07 2.47
CA SER A 37 6.59 -2.94 2.99
C SER A 37 6.55 -2.91 4.52
N LEU A 38 7.37 -3.72 5.18
CA LEU A 38 7.47 -3.71 6.64
C LEU A 38 8.15 -2.45 7.18
N GLN A 39 9.16 -1.92 6.48
CA GLN A 39 9.80 -0.65 6.83
C GLN A 39 8.83 0.53 6.68
N VAL A 40 8.04 0.56 5.62
CA VAL A 40 7.01 1.58 5.41
C VAL A 40 5.93 1.49 6.49
N PHE A 41 5.55 0.28 6.88
CA PHE A 41 4.60 0.08 7.98
C PHE A 41 5.12 0.66 9.31
N GLU A 42 6.39 0.45 9.64
CA GLU A 42 7.00 1.05 10.84
C GLU A 42 7.04 2.58 10.75
N ALA A 43 7.40 3.13 9.60
CA ALA A 43 7.38 4.58 9.38
C ALA A 43 5.97 5.16 9.54
N GLY A 44 4.95 4.51 8.97
CA GLY A 44 3.56 4.92 9.12
C GLY A 44 3.07 4.88 10.56
N ASN A 45 3.43 3.83 11.32
CA ASN A 45 3.11 3.75 12.75
C ASN A 45 3.75 4.88 13.54
N TYR A 46 5.00 5.23 13.22
CA TYR A 46 5.68 6.36 13.84
C TYR A 46 4.94 7.68 13.58
N LEU A 47 4.56 7.94 12.34
CA LEU A 47 3.82 9.16 11.98
C LEU A 47 2.46 9.21 12.69
N LEU A 48 1.69 8.13 12.67
CA LEU A 48 0.39 8.05 13.34
C LEU A 48 0.47 8.31 14.85
N LYS A 49 1.56 7.91 15.47
CA LYS A 49 1.78 8.09 16.92
C LYS A 49 2.25 9.50 17.28
N ASN A 50 3.07 10.13 16.43
CA ASN A 50 3.82 11.33 16.80
C ASN A 50 3.30 12.61 16.15
N GLU A 51 2.58 12.53 15.02
CA GLU A 51 2.07 13.70 14.34
C GLU A 51 0.73 14.18 14.93
N ASN A 52 0.62 15.47 15.19
CA ASN A 52 -0.59 16.07 15.73
C ASN A 52 -1.82 15.90 14.85
N ALA A 53 -1.62 15.80 13.53
CA ALA A 53 -2.70 15.60 12.56
C ALA A 53 -3.56 14.35 12.83
N PHE A 54 -2.99 13.32 13.47
CA PHE A 54 -3.66 12.05 13.73
C PHE A 54 -4.14 11.86 15.17
N LYS A 55 -3.87 12.83 16.03
CA LYS A 55 -4.10 12.74 17.49
C LYS A 55 -5.55 12.39 17.85
N ASN A 56 -6.51 12.90 17.09
CA ASN A 56 -7.94 12.74 17.37
C ASN A 56 -8.61 11.67 16.50
N TRP A 57 -7.84 10.88 15.77
CA TRP A 57 -8.41 9.81 14.95
C TRP A 57 -8.93 8.66 15.81
N SER A 58 -10.09 8.12 15.40
CA SER A 58 -10.67 6.96 16.06
C SER A 58 -9.78 5.72 15.90
N PRO A 59 -9.86 4.74 16.81
CA PRO A 59 -9.15 3.46 16.63
C PRO A 59 -9.47 2.78 15.29
N LYS A 60 -10.70 2.89 14.82
CA LYS A 60 -11.11 2.35 13.50
C LYS A 60 -10.37 3.02 12.36
N LEU A 61 -10.28 4.37 12.36
CA LEU A 61 -9.59 5.12 11.32
C LEU A 61 -8.08 4.86 11.36
N ILE A 62 -7.48 4.80 12.54
CA ILE A 62 -6.08 4.42 12.71
C ILE A 62 -5.83 3.02 12.14
N ARG A 63 -6.70 2.06 12.39
CA ARG A 63 -6.57 0.71 11.82
C ARG A 63 -6.63 0.72 10.30
N MET A 64 -7.57 1.45 9.71
CA MET A 64 -7.66 1.62 8.25
C MET A 64 -6.40 2.22 7.66
N ALA A 65 -5.87 3.27 8.28
CA ALA A 65 -4.65 3.93 7.84
C ALA A 65 -3.45 2.97 7.90
N ARG A 66 -3.30 2.22 8.99
CA ARG A 66 -2.24 1.21 9.14
C ARG A 66 -2.36 0.11 8.09
N THR A 67 -3.57 -0.33 7.79
CA THR A 67 -3.84 -1.31 6.74
C THR A 67 -3.41 -0.80 5.37
N ALA A 68 -3.77 0.42 5.01
CA ALA A 68 -3.35 1.05 3.76
C ALA A 68 -1.82 1.16 3.64
N VAL A 69 -1.16 1.57 4.71
CA VAL A 69 0.31 1.67 4.77
C VAL A 69 0.97 0.30 4.57
N LEU A 70 0.48 -0.73 5.25
CA LEU A 70 1.04 -2.08 5.14
C LEU A 70 0.90 -2.65 3.72
N PHE A 71 -0.24 -2.44 3.09
CA PHE A 71 -0.56 -3.01 1.77
C PHE A 71 -0.22 -2.09 0.58
N HIS A 72 0.40 -0.93 0.80
CA HIS A 72 0.60 0.05 -0.29
C HIS A 72 1.27 -0.54 -1.53
N ASP A 73 2.22 -1.42 -1.35
CA ASP A 73 3.00 -2.06 -2.44
C ASP A 73 2.63 -3.55 -2.66
N VAL A 74 1.50 -4.04 -2.13
CA VAL A 74 1.10 -5.46 -2.28
C VAL A 74 1.00 -5.87 -3.75
N GLY A 75 0.63 -4.98 -4.64
CA GLY A 75 0.56 -5.23 -6.08
C GLY A 75 1.92 -5.48 -6.74
N ARG A 76 3.03 -5.12 -6.08
CA ARG A 76 4.38 -5.38 -6.59
C ARG A 76 4.70 -6.87 -6.72
N PHE A 77 4.10 -7.71 -5.90
CA PHE A 77 4.28 -9.16 -5.99
C PHE A 77 3.68 -9.70 -7.29
N GLN A 78 2.44 -9.34 -7.60
CA GLN A 78 1.81 -9.73 -8.86
C GLN A 78 2.49 -9.06 -10.06
N GLU A 79 2.86 -7.79 -9.96
CA GLU A 79 3.61 -7.09 -11.02
C GLU A 79 4.89 -7.86 -11.39
N THR A 80 5.62 -8.36 -10.39
CA THR A 80 6.85 -9.12 -10.61
C THR A 80 6.59 -10.44 -11.33
N VAL A 81 5.51 -11.15 -10.96
CA VAL A 81 5.06 -12.36 -11.65
C VAL A 81 4.70 -12.05 -13.12
N ASP A 82 3.97 -10.96 -13.33
CA ASP A 82 3.55 -10.54 -14.68
C ASP A 82 4.74 -10.17 -15.55
N LYS A 83 5.72 -9.46 -15.00
CA LYS A 83 6.95 -9.10 -15.71
C LYS A 83 7.80 -10.31 -16.10
N LEU A 84 7.81 -11.36 -15.25
CA LEU A 84 8.48 -12.60 -15.58
C LEU A 84 7.80 -13.31 -16.77
N LYS A 85 6.47 -13.35 -16.75
CA LYS A 85 5.68 -14.06 -17.78
C LYS A 85 5.52 -13.25 -19.06
N TYR A 86 5.39 -11.93 -18.93
CA TYR A 86 5.07 -11.01 -20.03
C TYR A 86 5.96 -9.75 -19.96
N PRO A 87 7.29 -9.85 -20.25
CA PRO A 87 8.24 -8.77 -20.00
C PRO A 87 7.93 -7.46 -20.73
N ASN A 88 7.20 -7.52 -21.84
CA ASN A 88 6.89 -6.37 -22.68
C ASN A 88 5.50 -5.77 -22.40
N VAL A 89 4.76 -6.30 -21.43
CA VAL A 89 3.44 -5.80 -21.07
C VAL A 89 3.56 -4.89 -19.84
N TYR A 90 2.98 -3.69 -19.94
CA TYR A 90 2.92 -2.76 -18.81
C TYR A 90 2.03 -3.32 -17.71
N SER A 91 2.46 -3.17 -16.48
CA SER A 91 1.72 -3.58 -15.29
C SER A 91 1.78 -2.46 -14.26
N ASP A 92 0.62 -2.07 -13.74
CA ASP A 92 0.48 -1.02 -12.73
C ASP A 92 0.30 -1.67 -11.35
N HIS A 93 1.35 -1.62 -10.54
CA HIS A 93 1.33 -2.22 -9.20
C HIS A 93 0.29 -1.60 -8.26
N ALA A 94 0.02 -0.32 -8.40
CA ALA A 94 -0.96 0.36 -7.55
C ALA A 94 -2.38 -0.10 -7.87
N LEU A 95 -2.72 -0.25 -9.15
CA LEU A 95 -3.99 -0.82 -9.57
C LEU A 95 -4.10 -2.30 -9.17
N LEU A 96 -3.05 -3.07 -9.33
CA LEU A 96 -3.00 -4.47 -8.87
C LEU A 96 -3.22 -4.58 -7.36
N GLY A 97 -2.66 -3.66 -6.57
CA GLY A 97 -2.90 -3.60 -5.12
C GLY A 97 -4.35 -3.27 -4.77
N TYR A 98 -4.93 -2.30 -5.47
CA TYR A 98 -6.35 -1.96 -5.35
C TYR A 98 -7.24 -3.19 -5.65
N ASP A 99 -7.00 -3.88 -6.76
CA ASP A 99 -7.77 -5.06 -7.15
C ASP A 99 -7.58 -6.23 -6.17
N PHE A 100 -6.38 -6.41 -5.66
CA PHE A 100 -6.08 -7.42 -4.63
C PHE A 100 -6.90 -7.19 -3.37
N LEU A 101 -6.93 -5.97 -2.87
CA LEU A 101 -7.63 -5.65 -1.61
C LEU A 101 -9.16 -5.68 -1.74
N ARG A 102 -9.71 -5.35 -2.90
CA ARG A 102 -11.16 -5.41 -3.14
C ARG A 102 -11.76 -6.79 -2.96
N GLN A 103 -10.96 -7.84 -3.09
CA GLN A 103 -11.41 -9.22 -2.92
C GLN A 103 -11.74 -9.55 -1.45
N TYR A 104 -11.28 -8.74 -0.51
CA TYR A 104 -11.51 -8.93 0.91
C TYR A 104 -12.57 -7.93 1.38
N PRO A 105 -13.76 -8.41 1.87
CA PRO A 105 -14.82 -7.52 2.33
C PRO A 105 -14.36 -6.51 3.38
N GLU A 106 -13.47 -6.94 4.30
CA GLU A 106 -12.93 -6.11 5.37
C GLU A 106 -12.02 -4.96 4.89
N TYR A 107 -11.45 -5.06 3.69
CA TYR A 107 -10.57 -4.02 3.11
C TYR A 107 -11.25 -3.25 1.97
N ASN A 108 -12.48 -3.61 1.63
CA ASN A 108 -13.25 -2.94 0.56
C ASN A 108 -13.86 -1.64 1.07
N ASP A 109 -13.00 -0.70 1.46
CA ASP A 109 -13.35 0.64 1.92
C ASP A 109 -12.44 1.64 1.19
N LEU A 110 -13.01 2.71 0.66
CA LEU A 110 -12.26 3.69 -0.13
C LEU A 110 -11.14 4.38 0.66
N ARG A 111 -11.23 4.41 2.01
CA ARG A 111 -10.18 4.93 2.88
C ARG A 111 -8.94 4.02 2.95
N ILE A 112 -9.06 2.78 2.46
CA ILE A 112 -7.94 1.84 2.28
C ILE A 112 -7.57 1.74 0.81
N LEU A 113 -8.55 1.53 -0.06
CA LEU A 113 -8.34 1.24 -1.48
C LEU A 113 -7.71 2.40 -2.26
N LEU A 114 -8.24 3.61 -2.11
CA LEU A 114 -7.76 4.76 -2.86
C LEU A 114 -6.36 5.23 -2.44
N PRO A 115 -6.00 5.26 -1.14
CA PRO A 115 -4.62 5.49 -0.74
C PRO A 115 -3.62 4.50 -1.36
N VAL A 116 -3.96 3.22 -1.45
CA VAL A 116 -3.12 2.21 -2.12
C VAL A 116 -3.03 2.49 -3.62
N LYS A 117 -4.15 2.80 -4.27
CA LYS A 117 -4.20 3.08 -5.71
C LYS A 117 -3.41 4.32 -6.11
N TYR A 118 -3.36 5.34 -5.26
CA TYR A 118 -2.79 6.66 -5.58
C TYR A 118 -1.53 7.02 -4.79
N HIS A 119 -0.90 6.07 -4.09
CA HIS A 119 0.30 6.36 -3.29
C HIS A 119 1.53 6.75 -4.13
N SER A 120 1.61 6.31 -5.36
CA SER A 120 2.82 6.47 -6.21
C SER A 120 2.67 7.49 -7.33
N CYS A 121 1.56 8.23 -7.38
CA CYS A 121 1.34 9.27 -8.39
C CYS A 121 1.06 10.64 -7.73
N MET A 122 0.84 11.67 -8.54
CA MET A 122 0.49 12.99 -8.04
C MET A 122 -0.90 12.97 -7.40
N ILE A 123 -1.09 13.74 -6.34
CA ILE A 123 -2.36 13.76 -5.57
C ILE A 123 -3.56 14.19 -6.42
N GLU A 124 -3.32 14.98 -7.47
CA GLU A 124 -4.36 15.42 -8.41
C GLU A 124 -5.04 14.25 -9.12
N GLU A 125 -4.34 13.12 -9.25
CA GLU A 125 -4.93 11.91 -9.85
C GLU A 125 -6.00 11.30 -8.93
N LEU A 126 -5.81 11.36 -7.61
CA LEU A 126 -6.84 10.98 -6.65
C LEU A 126 -8.10 11.84 -6.83
N TYR A 127 -7.92 13.16 -6.98
CA TYR A 127 -9.06 14.09 -7.11
C TYR A 127 -9.88 13.89 -8.38
N LYS A 128 -9.31 13.29 -9.41
CA LYS A 128 -9.99 12.95 -10.67
C LYS A 128 -10.69 11.58 -10.62
N ASP A 129 -10.42 10.77 -9.61
CA ASP A 129 -11.01 9.44 -9.49
C ASP A 129 -12.52 9.51 -9.28
N HIS A 130 -13.28 8.73 -10.06
CA HIS A 130 -14.75 8.74 -9.99
C HIS A 130 -15.29 8.26 -8.65
N GLU A 131 -14.67 7.25 -8.04
CA GLU A 131 -15.09 6.77 -6.73
C GLU A 131 -14.87 7.84 -5.66
N TYR A 132 -13.71 8.54 -5.71
CA TYR A 132 -13.44 9.66 -4.81
C TYR A 132 -14.46 10.79 -5.01
N GLN A 133 -14.71 11.19 -6.25
CA GLN A 133 -15.65 12.26 -6.56
C GLN A 133 -17.09 11.95 -6.12
N ASN A 134 -17.48 10.68 -6.16
CA ASN A 134 -18.82 10.22 -5.78
C ASN A 134 -19.01 10.03 -4.27
N VAL A 135 -17.97 10.18 -3.46
CA VAL A 135 -18.12 10.19 -2.00
C VAL A 135 -18.88 11.45 -1.59
N GLU A 136 -20.04 11.26 -0.98
CA GLU A 136 -20.91 12.37 -0.57
C GLU A 136 -20.47 13.01 0.76
N ASP A 137 -19.95 12.20 1.69
CA ASP A 137 -19.51 12.66 3.01
C ASP A 137 -18.15 13.37 2.91
N PRO A 138 -18.08 14.70 3.19
CA PRO A 138 -16.82 15.45 3.14
C PRO A 138 -15.77 14.92 4.13
N GLN A 139 -16.21 14.33 5.26
CA GLN A 139 -15.30 13.76 6.25
C GLN A 139 -14.59 12.53 5.69
N ILE A 140 -15.31 11.65 4.99
CA ILE A 140 -14.71 10.47 4.35
C ILE A 140 -13.73 10.90 3.25
N LYS A 141 -14.06 11.90 2.44
CA LYS A 141 -13.13 12.47 1.45
C LYS A 141 -11.85 12.97 2.10
N TYR A 142 -11.98 13.71 3.20
CA TYR A 142 -10.85 14.20 3.97
C TYR A 142 -9.98 13.06 4.50
N GLU A 143 -10.60 12.01 5.05
CA GLU A 143 -9.89 10.84 5.56
C GLU A 143 -9.14 10.09 4.45
N ILE A 144 -9.75 9.90 3.28
CA ILE A 144 -9.07 9.30 2.10
C ILE A 144 -7.83 10.11 1.74
N GLU A 145 -7.95 11.41 1.63
CA GLU A 145 -6.84 12.31 1.29
C GLU A 145 -5.72 12.22 2.32
N LYS A 146 -6.05 12.30 3.61
CA LYS A 146 -5.05 12.25 4.70
C LYS A 146 -4.35 10.90 4.80
N ILE A 147 -5.06 9.80 4.60
CA ILE A 147 -4.43 8.47 4.56
C ILE A 147 -3.53 8.36 3.33
N THR A 148 -3.93 8.90 2.19
CA THR A 148 -3.08 8.92 0.99
C THR A 148 -1.76 9.65 1.24
N PHE A 149 -1.80 10.84 1.86
CA PHE A 149 -0.57 11.56 2.25
C PHE A 149 0.27 10.78 3.26
N LEU A 150 -0.36 10.16 4.25
CA LEU A 150 0.34 9.32 5.23
C LEU A 150 1.12 8.19 4.55
N VAL A 151 0.49 7.47 3.64
CA VAL A 151 1.13 6.36 2.90
C VAL A 151 2.33 6.87 2.10
N ARG A 152 2.17 7.99 1.39
CA ARG A 152 3.23 8.61 0.60
C ARG A 152 4.40 9.07 1.46
N ASP A 153 4.13 9.67 2.61
CA ASP A 153 5.18 10.14 3.52
C ASP A 153 5.91 8.99 4.18
N ALA A 154 5.18 7.95 4.61
CA ALA A 154 5.77 6.73 5.16
C ALA A 154 6.70 6.04 4.15
N ASP A 155 6.27 5.94 2.89
CA ASP A 155 7.06 5.38 1.79
C ASP A 155 8.36 6.18 1.56
N LYS A 156 8.26 7.51 1.53
CA LYS A 156 9.44 8.38 1.40
C LYS A 156 10.42 8.22 2.56
N ILE A 157 9.92 8.19 3.80
CA ILE A 157 10.76 8.02 4.99
C ILE A 157 11.51 6.69 4.93
N ALA A 158 10.83 5.60 4.58
CA ALA A 158 11.46 4.29 4.43
C ALA A 158 12.54 4.30 3.34
N ASN A 159 12.28 4.95 2.20
CA ASN A 159 13.26 5.08 1.13
C ASN A 159 14.48 5.92 1.55
N PHE A 160 14.30 6.99 2.31
CA PHE A 160 15.40 7.77 2.87
C PHE A 160 16.26 6.95 3.82
N ASN A 161 15.67 6.14 4.68
CA ASN A 161 16.41 5.27 5.60
C ASN A 161 17.25 4.24 4.85
N LEU A 162 16.82 3.75 3.71
CA LEU A 162 17.60 2.86 2.85
C LEU A 162 18.81 3.57 2.23
N LEU A 163 18.71 4.87 1.96
CA LEU A 163 19.81 5.68 1.43
C LEU A 163 20.82 6.10 2.50
N ALA A 164 20.43 6.10 3.77
CA ALA A 164 21.30 6.48 4.90
C ALA A 164 22.21 5.33 5.38
N HIS A 165 22.02 4.14 4.87
CA HIS A 165 22.81 2.94 5.15
C HIS A 165 23.47 2.40 3.88
#